data_58abf6d7fce7a202e6d69f2286710968
#
_entry.id   58abf6d7fce7a202e6d69f2286710968
#
_cell.length_a   1.000
_cell.length_b   1.000
_cell.length_c   1.000
_cell.angle_alpha   90.00
_cell.angle_beta   90.00
_cell.angle_gamma   90.00
#
_symmetry.space_group_name_H-M   'P 1'
#
loop_
_entity.id
_entity.type
_entity.pdbx_description
1 polymer ?
#
loop_
_entity_poly.entity_id
_entity_poly.type
_entity_poly.pdbx_seq_one_letter_code
_entity_poly.pdbx_strand_id
1 'polypeptide(L)'
;MLPADFHIHTCRDHGKGTPADFASQAARSGITLLGLVGHAQMEFPCSYAMTPAAESTFLAEMTALKSQFPGQLFRGIELDYYSLPVTLPYDYRIGSVHYVRAEGRVISVDSDPDELASDVQSCFGGDFRRFYQLYYETVADIMTKTGADIVGHFDLVTKFNEDDCLFSTADPAYRRAALEAVDALLEKDPLFEINTGAISRGYRTEPYPAPWLLKRIHERGGRIILSSDAHAPETMLYHFDQSVELAKTCGFRTAWVLTEEGFRECPL
;
A
#
# COMPACT_ATOMS: atom_id res chain seq x y z
N MET A 1 0.23 20.97 -2.55
CA MET A 1 0.77 19.60 -2.32
C MET A 1 0.73 19.33 -0.83
N LEU A 2 0.23 18.19 -0.41
CA LEU A 2 0.31 17.74 0.98
C LEU A 2 1.79 17.48 1.31
N PRO A 3 2.36 18.06 2.35
CA PRO A 3 3.77 17.90 2.69
C PRO A 3 4.00 16.60 3.49
N ALA A 4 3.45 15.49 3.02
CA ALA A 4 3.36 14.23 3.74
C ALA A 4 3.53 13.03 2.82
N ASP A 5 4.22 11.99 3.30
CA ASP A 5 4.32 10.67 2.66
C ASP A 5 4.50 9.60 3.74
N PHE A 6 3.66 8.55 3.72
CA PHE A 6 3.57 7.57 4.80
C PHE A 6 3.80 6.12 4.36
N HIS A 7 4.16 5.87 3.09
CA HIS A 7 4.49 4.54 2.61
C HIS A 7 5.83 4.57 1.88
N ILE A 8 6.88 4.34 2.63
CA ILE A 8 8.27 4.44 2.15
C ILE A 8 9.09 3.31 2.76
N HIS A 9 9.65 2.47 1.90
CA HIS A 9 10.50 1.35 2.24
C HIS A 9 11.98 1.71 2.29
N THR A 10 12.70 1.14 3.25
CA THR A 10 14.12 1.42 3.47
C THR A 10 14.97 0.17 3.24
N CYS A 11 16.29 0.30 3.33
CA CYS A 11 17.20 -0.86 3.28
C CYS A 11 17.07 -1.81 4.49
N ARG A 12 16.09 -1.61 5.37
CA ARG A 12 15.80 -2.53 6.47
C ARG A 12 14.90 -3.67 6.05
N ASP A 13 14.18 -3.49 4.94
CA ASP A 13 13.51 -4.55 4.19
C ASP A 13 14.12 -4.68 2.79
N HIS A 14 13.59 -4.03 1.76
CA HIS A 14 14.10 -4.15 0.38
C HIS A 14 14.23 -2.81 -0.36
N GLY A 15 14.10 -1.66 0.33
CA GLY A 15 14.37 -0.35 -0.23
C GLY A 15 15.88 -0.08 -0.42
N LYS A 16 16.22 0.97 -1.17
CA LYS A 16 17.61 1.29 -1.57
C LYS A 16 18.29 2.36 -0.73
N GLY A 17 17.61 2.93 0.27
CA GLY A 17 18.17 3.98 1.12
C GLY A 17 18.04 3.65 2.60
N THR A 18 18.92 4.21 3.43
CA THR A 18 18.75 4.16 4.89
C THR A 18 17.62 5.08 5.34
N PRO A 19 17.04 4.90 6.54
CA PRO A 19 16.09 5.86 7.10
C PRO A 19 16.62 7.30 7.10
N ALA A 20 17.92 7.50 7.31
CA ALA A 20 18.57 8.82 7.29
C ALA A 20 18.61 9.43 5.86
N ASP A 21 18.80 8.62 4.83
CA ASP A 21 18.77 9.10 3.43
C ASP A 21 17.39 9.61 3.07
N PHE A 22 16.33 8.88 3.43
CA PHE A 22 14.95 9.30 3.21
C PHE A 22 14.59 10.55 4.03
N ALA A 23 14.97 10.62 5.31
CA ALA A 23 14.75 11.82 6.13
C ALA A 23 15.47 13.05 5.54
N SER A 24 16.69 12.88 5.04
CA SER A 24 17.45 13.95 4.39
C SER A 24 16.79 14.41 3.09
N GLN A 25 16.29 13.46 2.27
CA GLN A 25 15.56 13.78 1.04
C GLN A 25 14.22 14.44 1.34
N ALA A 26 13.49 13.96 2.34
CA ALA A 26 12.23 14.55 2.79
C ALA A 26 12.41 16.03 3.19
N ALA A 27 13.42 16.32 3.98
CA ALA A 27 13.74 17.69 4.39
C ALA A 27 14.05 18.60 3.18
N ARG A 28 14.79 18.10 2.18
CA ARG A 28 15.08 18.84 0.93
C ARG A 28 13.84 19.06 0.07
N SER A 29 12.91 18.12 0.08
CA SER A 29 11.65 18.19 -0.70
C SER A 29 10.53 18.94 0.03
N GLY A 30 10.78 19.46 1.24
CA GLY A 30 9.79 20.20 2.02
C GLY A 30 8.71 19.29 2.67
N ILE A 31 8.95 17.98 2.76
CA ILE A 31 8.08 17.06 3.50
C ILE A 31 8.24 17.35 5.00
N THR A 32 7.12 17.60 5.67
CA THR A 32 7.08 17.87 7.12
C THR A 32 6.44 16.75 7.92
N LEU A 33 5.71 15.85 7.28
CA LEU A 33 5.10 14.67 7.89
C LEU A 33 5.61 13.44 7.13
N LEU A 34 6.54 12.71 7.75
CA LEU A 34 7.23 11.58 7.13
C LEU A 34 6.96 10.29 7.88
N GLY A 35 6.45 9.29 7.19
CA GLY A 35 6.32 7.94 7.70
C GLY A 35 7.21 6.97 6.91
N LEU A 36 8.07 6.23 7.60
CA LEU A 36 8.82 5.13 7.01
C LEU A 36 8.23 3.82 7.49
N VAL A 37 8.18 2.84 6.59
CA VAL A 37 7.67 1.50 6.87
C VAL A 37 8.72 0.44 6.59
N GLY A 38 8.43 -0.78 6.98
CA GLY A 38 9.05 -1.98 6.49
C GLY A 38 8.02 -3.10 6.51
N HIS A 39 8.19 -4.12 5.69
CA HIS A 39 7.32 -5.29 5.67
C HIS A 39 7.44 -6.11 6.95
N ALA A 40 6.32 -6.45 7.56
CA ALA A 40 6.25 -7.34 8.70
C ALA A 40 6.71 -8.76 8.35
N GLN A 41 7.14 -9.51 9.35
CA GLN A 41 7.50 -10.92 9.17
C GLN A 41 6.29 -11.73 8.75
N MET A 42 6.53 -12.70 7.86
CA MET A 42 5.49 -13.54 7.27
C MET A 42 5.41 -14.92 7.96
N GLU A 43 4.26 -15.59 7.86
CA GLU A 43 4.06 -16.97 8.29
C GLU A 43 4.89 -17.99 7.46
N PHE A 44 5.52 -17.56 6.38
CA PHE A 44 6.34 -18.34 5.46
C PHE A 44 7.61 -17.56 5.09
N PRO A 45 8.66 -18.20 4.53
CA PRO A 45 9.87 -17.52 4.11
C PRO A 45 9.57 -16.43 3.08
N CYS A 46 9.98 -15.20 3.37
CA CYS A 46 9.78 -14.03 2.53
C CYS A 46 11.07 -13.20 2.51
N SER A 47 11.65 -12.99 1.32
CA SER A 47 12.96 -12.37 1.18
C SER A 47 12.95 -10.85 1.38
N TYR A 48 11.80 -10.21 1.24
CA TYR A 48 11.68 -8.76 1.40
C TYR A 48 11.17 -8.34 2.80
N ALA A 49 10.63 -9.26 3.60
CA ALA A 49 10.20 -8.94 4.96
C ALA A 49 11.39 -8.67 5.89
N MET A 50 11.21 -7.74 6.82
CA MET A 50 12.21 -7.48 7.85
C MET A 50 12.48 -8.73 8.68
N THR A 51 13.76 -9.05 8.90
CA THR A 51 14.14 -10.00 9.96
C THR A 51 13.94 -9.35 11.33
N PRO A 52 13.86 -10.14 12.44
CA PRO A 52 13.77 -9.55 13.80
C PRO A 52 14.91 -8.58 14.11
N ALA A 53 16.12 -8.85 13.59
CA ALA A 53 17.27 -7.97 13.75
C ALA A 53 17.13 -6.68 12.94
N ALA A 54 16.64 -6.76 11.69
CA ALA A 54 16.39 -5.60 10.85
C ALA A 54 15.28 -4.72 11.43
N GLU A 55 14.21 -5.30 11.93
CA GLU A 55 13.11 -4.59 12.59
C GLU A 55 13.60 -3.85 13.85
N SER A 56 14.39 -4.50 14.71
CA SER A 56 14.98 -3.86 15.88
C SER A 56 15.89 -2.70 15.49
N THR A 57 16.68 -2.85 14.43
CA THR A 57 17.57 -1.79 13.92
C THR A 57 16.74 -0.64 13.34
N PHE A 58 15.70 -0.92 12.56
CA PHE A 58 14.76 0.09 12.01
C PHE A 58 14.18 0.96 13.12
N LEU A 59 13.61 0.35 14.16
CA LEU A 59 13.01 1.08 15.28
C LEU A 59 14.01 1.93 16.05
N ALA A 60 15.25 1.45 16.24
CA ALA A 60 16.30 2.21 16.87
C ALA A 60 16.73 3.43 16.04
N GLU A 61 16.90 3.26 14.72
CA GLU A 61 17.22 4.35 13.80
C GLU A 61 16.10 5.39 13.74
N MET A 62 14.84 4.96 13.63
CA MET A 62 13.69 5.85 13.64
C MET A 62 13.62 6.67 14.94
N THR A 63 13.92 6.05 16.07
CA THR A 63 13.97 6.74 17.37
C THR A 63 15.07 7.81 17.40
N ALA A 64 16.25 7.49 16.89
CA ALA A 64 17.37 8.44 16.82
C ALA A 64 17.09 9.60 15.84
N LEU A 65 16.47 9.32 14.72
CA LEU A 65 16.13 10.33 13.70
C LEU A 65 15.01 11.28 14.12
N LYS A 66 14.10 10.85 15.00
CA LYS A 66 12.94 11.64 15.41
C LYS A 66 13.33 13.03 15.96
N SER A 67 14.46 13.14 16.65
CA SER A 67 14.97 14.41 17.18
C SER A 67 15.77 15.24 16.15
N GLN A 68 16.11 14.69 15.01
CA GLN A 68 16.95 15.30 13.98
C GLN A 68 16.15 15.75 12.76
N PHE A 69 15.00 15.13 12.51
CA PHE A 69 14.13 15.51 11.41
C PHE A 69 13.39 16.84 11.71
N PRO A 70 13.36 17.81 10.80
CA PRO A 70 12.77 19.14 11.07
C PRO A 70 11.23 19.14 11.09
N GLY A 71 10.59 18.01 10.85
CA GLY A 71 9.15 17.79 10.90
C GLY A 71 8.78 16.69 11.89
N GLN A 72 7.65 16.02 11.62
CA GLN A 72 7.20 14.87 12.41
C GLN A 72 7.55 13.57 11.66
N LEU A 73 8.23 12.66 12.36
CA LEU A 73 8.67 11.37 11.83
C LEU A 73 7.91 10.23 12.51
N PHE A 74 7.30 9.36 11.72
CA PHE A 74 6.45 8.26 12.17
C PHE A 74 7.01 6.90 11.78
N ARG A 75 6.88 5.94 12.68
CA ARG A 75 7.23 4.53 12.47
C ARG A 75 6.00 3.79 11.99
N GLY A 76 5.97 3.42 10.72
CA GLY A 76 4.95 2.57 10.16
C GLY A 76 5.39 1.12 10.02
N ILE A 77 4.42 0.25 9.81
CA ILE A 77 4.64 -1.13 9.40
C ILE A 77 3.61 -1.50 8.33
N GLU A 78 4.07 -2.18 7.30
CA GLU A 78 3.20 -2.78 6.31
C GLU A 78 2.97 -4.26 6.64
N LEU A 79 1.72 -4.59 6.88
CA LEU A 79 1.23 -5.91 7.24
C LEU A 79 0.60 -6.55 6.02
N ASP A 80 1.12 -7.70 5.59
CA ASP A 80 0.41 -8.57 4.66
C ASP A 80 -0.68 -9.35 5.40
N TYR A 81 -1.65 -9.87 4.65
CA TYR A 81 -2.69 -10.74 5.21
C TYR A 81 -2.13 -11.96 5.96
N TYR A 82 -0.96 -12.44 5.55
CA TYR A 82 -0.25 -13.58 6.16
C TYR A 82 0.94 -13.17 7.02
N SER A 83 0.99 -11.93 7.49
CA SER A 83 2.00 -11.50 8.45
C SER A 83 1.83 -12.15 9.81
N LEU A 84 2.94 -12.38 10.49
CA LEU A 84 2.94 -12.75 11.90
C LEU A 84 2.41 -11.58 12.75
N PRO A 85 1.79 -11.85 13.92
CA PRO A 85 1.33 -10.80 14.81
C PRO A 85 2.45 -9.86 15.22
N VAL A 86 2.22 -8.55 15.07
CA VAL A 86 3.16 -7.49 15.43
C VAL A 86 2.79 -6.92 16.79
N THR A 87 3.74 -7.00 17.74
CA THR A 87 3.58 -6.51 19.13
C THR A 87 4.41 -5.26 19.44
N LEU A 88 5.31 -4.87 18.52
CA LEU A 88 6.16 -3.69 18.70
C LEU A 88 5.38 -2.39 18.47
N PRO A 89 5.82 -1.27 19.08
CA PRO A 89 5.08 -0.01 19.03
C PRO A 89 5.32 0.73 17.70
N TYR A 90 4.41 0.57 16.78
CA TYR A 90 4.33 1.38 15.56
C TYR A 90 3.30 2.50 15.73
N ASP A 91 3.55 3.62 15.04
CA ASP A 91 2.68 4.79 15.11
C ASP A 91 1.45 4.64 14.19
N TYR A 92 1.57 3.81 13.12
CA TYR A 92 0.48 3.42 12.21
C TYR A 92 0.79 2.10 11.50
N ARG A 93 -0.26 1.49 10.91
CA ARG A 93 -0.22 0.22 10.22
C ARG A 93 -0.88 0.32 8.85
N ILE A 94 -0.20 -0.19 7.83
CA ILE A 94 -0.76 -0.37 6.48
C ILE A 94 -1.09 -1.86 6.32
N GLY A 95 -2.29 -2.17 5.85
CA GLY A 95 -2.72 -3.53 5.55
C GLY A 95 -2.76 -3.76 4.05
N SER A 96 -1.97 -4.72 3.56
CA SER A 96 -1.78 -5.00 2.15
C SER A 96 -1.96 -6.49 1.84
N VAL A 97 -2.23 -6.82 0.60
CA VAL A 97 -2.33 -8.22 0.13
C VAL A 97 -1.36 -8.42 -1.02
N HIS A 98 -0.19 -8.99 -0.72
CA HIS A 98 0.81 -9.39 -1.72
C HIS A 98 0.72 -10.86 -2.08
N TYR A 99 -0.01 -11.65 -1.29
CA TYR A 99 -0.18 -13.07 -1.49
C TYR A 99 -1.62 -13.52 -1.31
N VAL A 100 -1.99 -14.55 -2.04
CA VAL A 100 -3.22 -15.34 -1.80
C VAL A 100 -2.86 -16.82 -1.62
N ARG A 101 -3.72 -17.60 -0.97
CA ARG A 101 -3.53 -19.04 -0.81
C ARG A 101 -4.59 -19.81 -1.59
N ALA A 102 -4.15 -20.72 -2.46
CA ALA A 102 -5.01 -21.63 -3.19
C ALA A 102 -4.35 -23.00 -3.32
N GLU A 103 -5.13 -24.08 -3.21
CA GLU A 103 -4.67 -25.47 -3.38
C GLU A 103 -3.42 -25.80 -2.52
N GLY A 104 -3.32 -25.21 -1.31
CA GLY A 104 -2.17 -25.39 -0.41
C GLY A 104 -0.91 -24.62 -0.79
N ARG A 105 -0.96 -23.78 -1.82
CA ARG A 105 0.15 -22.94 -2.29
C ARG A 105 -0.04 -21.50 -1.88
N VAL A 106 1.07 -20.80 -1.68
CA VAL A 106 1.14 -19.35 -1.54
C VAL A 106 1.48 -18.78 -2.92
N ILE A 107 0.64 -17.90 -3.43
CA ILE A 107 0.75 -17.28 -4.76
C ILE A 107 1.07 -15.80 -4.56
N SER A 108 2.20 -15.35 -5.09
CA SER A 108 2.52 -13.93 -5.12
C SER A 108 1.69 -13.21 -6.19
N VAL A 109 1.10 -12.09 -5.78
CA VAL A 109 0.27 -11.25 -6.67
C VAL A 109 1.14 -10.35 -7.54
N ASP A 110 2.35 -10.01 -7.05
CA ASP A 110 3.11 -8.87 -7.55
C ASP A 110 4.62 -9.10 -7.71
N SER A 111 5.12 -10.33 -7.59
CA SER A 111 6.56 -10.62 -7.75
C SER A 111 7.01 -10.63 -9.21
N ASP A 112 6.40 -11.47 -10.03
CA ASP A 112 6.78 -11.67 -11.43
C ASP A 112 5.55 -12.07 -12.26
N PRO A 113 5.34 -11.50 -13.47
CA PRO A 113 4.17 -11.78 -14.30
C PRO A 113 4.13 -13.21 -14.85
N ASP A 114 5.29 -13.81 -15.19
CA ASP A 114 5.33 -15.19 -15.71
C ASP A 114 5.08 -16.20 -14.58
N GLU A 115 5.61 -15.93 -13.39
CA GLU A 115 5.33 -16.74 -12.19
C GLU A 115 3.84 -16.68 -11.85
N LEU A 116 3.25 -15.48 -11.81
CA LEU A 116 1.83 -15.30 -11.58
C LEU A 116 0.98 -16.08 -12.59
N ALA A 117 1.27 -15.97 -13.89
CA ALA A 117 0.55 -16.68 -14.94
C ALA A 117 0.66 -18.21 -14.77
N SER A 118 1.86 -18.71 -14.43
CA SER A 118 2.10 -20.13 -14.13
C SER A 118 1.32 -20.62 -12.90
N ASP A 119 1.27 -19.81 -11.84
CA ASP A 119 0.51 -20.14 -10.63
C ASP A 119 -0.99 -20.11 -10.88
N VAL A 120 -1.50 -19.14 -11.64
CA VAL A 120 -2.91 -19.10 -12.05
C VAL A 120 -3.25 -20.30 -12.92
N GLN A 121 -2.37 -20.70 -13.85
CA GLN A 121 -2.55 -21.92 -14.65
C GLN A 121 -2.62 -23.15 -13.74
N SER A 122 -1.73 -23.27 -12.76
CA SER A 122 -1.60 -24.44 -11.91
C SER A 122 -2.74 -24.59 -10.88
N CYS A 123 -3.15 -23.46 -10.24
CA CYS A 123 -4.11 -23.47 -9.15
C CYS A 123 -5.56 -23.22 -9.60
N PHE A 124 -5.74 -22.54 -10.72
CA PHE A 124 -7.08 -22.12 -11.20
C PHE A 124 -7.38 -22.60 -12.62
N GLY A 125 -6.49 -23.39 -13.26
CA GLY A 125 -6.67 -23.85 -14.65
C GLY A 125 -6.61 -22.71 -15.67
N GLY A 126 -5.89 -21.62 -15.37
CA GLY A 126 -5.81 -20.42 -16.20
C GLY A 126 -6.99 -19.43 -16.02
N ASP A 127 -7.89 -19.71 -15.09
CA ASP A 127 -9.05 -18.84 -14.82
C ASP A 127 -8.67 -17.69 -13.89
N PHE A 128 -8.25 -16.55 -14.47
CA PHE A 128 -7.97 -15.32 -13.73
C PHE A 128 -9.18 -14.78 -12.95
N ARG A 129 -10.42 -15.13 -13.34
CA ARG A 129 -11.61 -14.73 -12.58
C ARG A 129 -11.59 -15.29 -11.18
N ARG A 130 -11.29 -16.57 -11.02
CA ARG A 130 -11.18 -17.21 -9.70
C ARG A 130 -10.04 -16.61 -8.88
N PHE A 131 -8.93 -16.26 -9.55
CA PHE A 131 -7.78 -15.63 -8.90
C PHE A 131 -8.12 -14.25 -8.36
N TYR A 132 -8.66 -13.32 -9.17
CA TYR A 132 -8.97 -11.97 -8.68
C TYR A 132 -10.15 -11.95 -7.69
N GLN A 133 -11.09 -12.88 -7.78
CA GLN A 133 -12.13 -13.04 -6.76
C GLN A 133 -11.53 -13.38 -5.40
N LEU A 134 -10.64 -14.39 -5.34
CA LEU A 134 -9.93 -14.76 -4.12
C LEU A 134 -9.08 -13.59 -3.59
N TYR A 135 -8.43 -12.84 -4.48
CA TYR A 135 -7.70 -11.64 -4.09
C TYR A 135 -8.60 -10.62 -3.37
N TYR A 136 -9.72 -10.26 -3.95
CA TYR A 136 -10.64 -9.29 -3.34
C TYR A 136 -11.35 -9.81 -2.09
N GLU A 137 -11.63 -11.11 -2.00
CA GLU A 137 -12.09 -11.74 -0.75
C GLU A 137 -11.04 -11.58 0.37
N THR A 138 -9.76 -11.75 0.04
CA THR A 138 -8.65 -11.56 0.97
C THR A 138 -8.50 -10.09 1.38
N VAL A 139 -8.57 -9.17 0.41
CA VAL A 139 -8.53 -7.72 0.66
C VAL A 139 -9.70 -7.28 1.54
N ALA A 140 -10.90 -7.79 1.32
CA ALA A 140 -12.09 -7.43 2.11
C ALA A 140 -11.93 -7.70 3.63
N ASP A 141 -11.11 -8.67 4.00
CA ASP A 141 -10.87 -9.06 5.40
C ASP A 141 -9.58 -8.47 6.00
N ILE A 142 -8.77 -7.75 5.22
CA ILE A 142 -7.43 -7.29 5.63
C ILE A 142 -7.46 -6.48 6.94
N MET A 143 -8.45 -5.60 7.12
CA MET A 143 -8.59 -4.77 8.30
C MET A 143 -8.91 -5.61 9.55
N THR A 144 -9.76 -6.62 9.42
CA THR A 144 -10.09 -7.56 10.50
C THR A 144 -8.88 -8.41 10.87
N LYS A 145 -8.14 -8.88 9.86
CA LYS A 145 -6.99 -9.76 10.03
C LYS A 145 -5.80 -9.05 10.67
N THR A 146 -5.52 -7.81 10.28
CA THR A 146 -4.29 -7.10 10.64
C THR A 146 -4.48 -6.00 11.67
N GLY A 147 -5.69 -5.45 11.81
CA GLY A 147 -5.97 -4.26 12.61
C GLY A 147 -5.26 -3.02 12.06
N ALA A 148 -5.07 -2.94 10.73
CA ALA A 148 -4.43 -1.82 10.07
C ALA A 148 -5.28 -0.54 10.13
N ASP A 149 -4.64 0.61 9.94
CA ASP A 149 -5.28 1.93 9.86
C ASP A 149 -5.56 2.32 8.41
N ILE A 150 -4.70 1.85 7.50
CA ILE A 150 -4.65 2.21 6.07
C ILE A 150 -4.76 0.92 5.25
N VAL A 151 -5.60 0.94 4.22
CA VAL A 151 -5.61 -0.10 3.17
C VAL A 151 -4.60 0.30 2.11
N GLY A 152 -3.49 -0.45 2.01
CA GLY A 152 -2.44 -0.25 1.01
C GLY A 152 -2.91 -0.67 -0.39
N HIS A 153 -2.40 -0.04 -1.43
CA HIS A 153 -2.56 -0.35 -2.87
C HIS A 153 -3.70 -1.37 -3.20
N PHE A 154 -4.94 -0.98 -2.91
CA PHE A 154 -6.15 -1.81 -2.86
C PHE A 154 -6.31 -2.81 -4.00
N ASP A 155 -6.01 -2.43 -5.23
CA ASP A 155 -6.16 -3.25 -6.43
C ASP A 155 -4.81 -3.68 -7.05
N LEU A 156 -3.83 -4.02 -6.18
CA LEU A 156 -2.49 -4.51 -6.55
C LEU A 156 -2.54 -5.69 -7.54
N VAL A 157 -3.62 -6.48 -7.52
CA VAL A 157 -3.88 -7.56 -8.48
C VAL A 157 -3.79 -7.10 -9.95
N THR A 158 -3.86 -5.80 -10.20
CA THR A 158 -3.74 -5.20 -11.54
C THR A 158 -2.31 -4.77 -11.89
N LYS A 159 -1.31 -5.02 -11.03
CA LYS A 159 0.09 -4.60 -11.25
C LYS A 159 0.61 -4.99 -12.63
N PHE A 160 0.40 -6.23 -13.02
CA PHE A 160 0.84 -6.78 -14.32
C PHE A 160 -0.27 -6.82 -15.37
N ASN A 161 -1.38 -6.12 -15.13
CA ASN A 161 -2.56 -6.13 -16.00
C ASN A 161 -2.77 -4.78 -16.73
N GLU A 162 -1.69 -4.06 -17.06
CA GLU A 162 -1.81 -2.85 -17.87
C GLU A 162 -2.41 -3.22 -19.23
N ASP A 163 -3.32 -2.37 -19.73
CA ASP A 163 -4.07 -2.61 -20.96
C ASP A 163 -4.92 -3.92 -20.97
N ASP A 164 -5.34 -4.39 -19.79
CA ASP A 164 -6.15 -5.61 -19.63
C ASP A 164 -5.49 -6.87 -20.21
N CYS A 165 -4.16 -6.97 -20.17
CA CYS A 165 -3.41 -8.05 -20.84
C CYS A 165 -3.60 -9.45 -20.21
N LEU A 166 -4.00 -9.54 -18.94
CA LEU A 166 -4.26 -10.82 -18.26
C LEU A 166 -5.77 -11.10 -18.08
N PHE A 167 -6.54 -10.07 -17.76
CA PHE A 167 -7.99 -10.13 -17.59
C PHE A 167 -8.61 -8.76 -17.84
N SER A 168 -9.90 -8.74 -18.21
CA SER A 168 -10.57 -7.46 -18.43
C SER A 168 -11.08 -6.83 -17.14
N THR A 169 -10.64 -5.61 -16.85
CA THR A 169 -11.14 -4.79 -15.75
C THR A 169 -12.55 -4.26 -16.00
N ALA A 170 -13.06 -4.40 -17.23
CA ALA A 170 -14.46 -4.14 -17.59
C ALA A 170 -15.39 -5.35 -17.31
N ASP A 171 -14.85 -6.55 -17.03
CA ASP A 171 -15.67 -7.72 -16.70
C ASP A 171 -16.58 -7.41 -15.50
N PRO A 172 -17.92 -7.61 -15.62
CA PRO A 172 -18.84 -7.41 -14.51
C PRO A 172 -18.50 -8.23 -13.26
N ALA A 173 -17.86 -9.40 -13.40
CA ALA A 173 -17.43 -10.20 -12.25
C ALA A 173 -16.25 -9.56 -11.54
N TYR A 174 -15.27 -9.01 -12.26
CA TYR A 174 -14.16 -8.25 -11.70
C TYR A 174 -14.66 -7.04 -10.92
N ARG A 175 -15.49 -6.21 -11.59
CA ARG A 175 -16.05 -4.99 -10.96
C ARG A 175 -16.86 -5.30 -9.71
N ARG A 176 -17.66 -6.36 -9.75
CA ARG A 176 -18.43 -6.79 -8.59
C ARG A 176 -17.54 -7.18 -7.42
N ALA A 177 -16.54 -8.05 -7.64
CA ALA A 177 -15.61 -8.48 -6.59
C ALA A 177 -14.89 -7.28 -5.95
N ALA A 178 -14.39 -6.34 -6.76
CA ALA A 178 -13.72 -5.14 -6.26
C ALA A 178 -14.67 -4.22 -5.48
N LEU A 179 -15.91 -4.02 -5.95
CA LEU A 179 -16.90 -3.19 -5.25
C LEU A 179 -17.36 -3.82 -3.94
N GLU A 180 -17.57 -5.13 -3.90
CA GLU A 180 -17.91 -5.87 -2.67
C GLU A 180 -16.79 -5.73 -1.64
N ALA A 181 -15.52 -5.80 -2.05
CA ALA A 181 -14.38 -5.58 -1.15
C ALA A 181 -14.32 -4.13 -0.64
N VAL A 182 -14.54 -3.12 -1.50
CA VAL A 182 -14.63 -1.71 -1.07
C VAL A 182 -15.74 -1.54 -0.04
N ASP A 183 -16.94 -2.07 -0.30
CA ASP A 183 -18.08 -1.92 0.59
C ASP A 183 -17.84 -2.60 1.94
N ALA A 184 -17.23 -3.78 1.98
CA ALA A 184 -16.85 -4.49 3.20
C ALA A 184 -15.80 -3.71 4.03
N LEU A 185 -14.79 -3.16 3.37
CA LEU A 185 -13.77 -2.34 4.04
C LEU A 185 -14.35 -1.07 4.64
N LEU A 186 -15.27 -0.39 3.94
CA LEU A 186 -15.90 0.84 4.42
C LEU A 186 -16.69 0.66 5.73
N GLU A 187 -17.13 -0.55 6.06
CA GLU A 187 -17.73 -0.86 7.37
C GLU A 187 -16.72 -0.73 8.54
N LYS A 188 -15.43 -0.77 8.25
CA LYS A 188 -14.33 -0.62 9.21
C LYS A 188 -13.77 0.80 9.26
N ASP A 189 -14.24 1.70 8.39
CA ASP A 189 -13.84 3.11 8.29
C ASP A 189 -12.31 3.34 8.15
N PRO A 190 -11.61 2.62 7.24
CA PRO A 190 -10.17 2.79 7.02
C PRO A 190 -9.85 4.06 6.23
N LEU A 191 -8.56 4.36 6.14
CA LEU A 191 -8.01 5.20 5.09
C LEU A 191 -7.66 4.34 3.88
N PHE A 192 -8.09 4.73 2.67
CA PHE A 192 -7.65 4.11 1.43
C PHE A 192 -6.45 4.85 0.89
N GLU A 193 -5.40 4.14 0.61
CA GLU A 193 -4.19 4.71 0.05
C GLU A 193 -4.39 5.04 -1.44
N ILE A 194 -4.03 6.25 -1.87
CA ILE A 194 -3.72 6.53 -3.27
C ILE A 194 -2.21 6.31 -3.42
N ASN A 195 -1.85 5.18 -4.01
CA ASN A 195 -0.47 4.70 -4.08
C ASN A 195 0.10 4.88 -5.48
N THR A 196 1.25 5.52 -5.58
CA THR A 196 1.90 5.83 -6.86
C THR A 196 3.12 4.95 -7.16
N GLY A 197 3.41 3.97 -6.30
CA GLY A 197 4.61 3.16 -6.40
C GLY A 197 4.74 2.37 -7.71
N ALA A 198 3.64 1.82 -8.23
CA ALA A 198 3.68 1.11 -9.51
C ALA A 198 4.00 2.04 -10.70
N ILE A 199 3.59 3.31 -10.64
CA ILE A 199 3.92 4.30 -11.66
C ILE A 199 5.42 4.61 -11.63
N SER A 200 5.98 4.84 -10.44
CA SER A 200 7.41 5.14 -10.28
C SER A 200 8.32 4.00 -10.76
N ARG A 201 7.81 2.76 -10.69
CA ARG A 201 8.51 1.55 -11.14
C ARG A 201 8.19 1.15 -12.59
N GLY A 202 7.31 1.89 -13.27
CA GLY A 202 6.96 1.66 -14.69
C GLY A 202 6.02 0.48 -14.96
N TYR A 203 5.33 -0.03 -13.95
CA TYR A 203 4.35 -1.11 -14.12
C TYR A 203 2.97 -0.60 -14.52
N ARG A 204 2.60 0.61 -14.08
CA ARG A 204 1.28 1.20 -14.28
C ARG A 204 1.39 2.64 -14.74
N THR A 205 0.36 3.11 -15.41
CA THR A 205 0.20 4.54 -15.77
C THR A 205 -0.75 5.28 -14.83
N GLU A 206 -1.55 4.56 -14.05
CA GLU A 206 -2.48 5.08 -13.04
C GLU A 206 -2.11 4.58 -11.64
N PRO A 207 -2.41 5.34 -10.57
CA PRO A 207 -2.19 4.89 -9.19
C PRO A 207 -3.19 3.81 -8.77
N TYR A 208 -2.92 3.17 -7.65
CA TYR A 208 -3.93 2.39 -6.91
C TYR A 208 -4.69 3.30 -5.93
N PRO A 209 -5.99 3.09 -5.71
CA PRO A 209 -6.91 2.33 -6.55
C PRO A 209 -7.20 3.02 -7.89
N ALA A 210 -7.64 2.25 -8.88
CA ALA A 210 -8.07 2.77 -10.17
C ALA A 210 -9.15 3.88 -10.02
N PRO A 211 -9.25 4.86 -10.95
CA PRO A 211 -10.12 6.03 -10.81
C PRO A 211 -11.61 5.70 -10.55
N TRP A 212 -12.13 4.62 -11.14
CA TRP A 212 -13.51 4.20 -10.92
C TRP A 212 -13.76 3.65 -9.50
N LEU A 213 -12.74 3.05 -8.88
CA LEU A 213 -12.77 2.62 -7.46
C LEU A 213 -12.68 3.83 -6.53
N LEU A 214 -11.81 4.80 -6.82
CA LEU A 214 -11.75 6.06 -6.07
C LEU A 214 -13.10 6.78 -6.06
N LYS A 215 -13.80 6.83 -7.21
CA LYS A 215 -15.17 7.39 -7.28
C LYS A 215 -16.13 6.62 -6.36
N ARG A 216 -16.09 5.29 -6.37
CA ARG A 216 -16.91 4.47 -5.49
C ARG A 216 -16.61 4.74 -4.02
N ILE A 217 -15.33 4.80 -3.64
CA ILE A 217 -14.91 5.09 -2.27
C ILE A 217 -15.46 6.47 -1.85
N HIS A 218 -15.31 7.49 -2.70
CA HIS A 218 -15.85 8.82 -2.43
C HIS A 218 -17.39 8.83 -2.27
N GLU A 219 -18.12 8.21 -3.21
CA GLU A 219 -19.59 8.11 -3.19
C GLU A 219 -20.13 7.45 -1.92
N ARG A 220 -19.35 6.57 -1.32
CA ARG A 220 -19.68 5.88 -0.07
C ARG A 220 -19.16 6.59 1.18
N GLY A 221 -18.57 7.79 1.05
CA GLY A 221 -18.03 8.57 2.16
C GLY A 221 -16.69 8.07 2.70
N GLY A 222 -15.97 7.25 1.95
CA GLY A 222 -14.65 6.75 2.32
C GLY A 222 -13.60 7.85 2.32
N ARG A 223 -12.50 7.61 3.00
CA ARG A 223 -11.40 8.54 3.26
C ARG A 223 -10.14 8.09 2.54
N ILE A 224 -9.31 9.04 2.12
CA ILE A 224 -8.07 8.76 1.38
C ILE A 224 -6.84 9.34 2.07
N ILE A 225 -5.69 8.70 1.82
CA ILE A 225 -4.35 9.17 2.13
C ILE A 225 -3.47 8.99 0.88
N LEU A 226 -2.52 9.89 0.63
CA LEU A 226 -1.59 9.76 -0.49
C LEU A 226 -0.27 9.15 -0.02
N SER A 227 0.30 8.26 -0.82
CA SER A 227 1.57 7.60 -0.52
C SER A 227 2.34 7.27 -1.81
N SER A 228 3.67 7.40 -1.74
CA SER A 228 4.52 7.12 -2.89
C SER A 228 4.89 5.64 -3.04
N ASP A 229 4.86 4.88 -1.95
CA ASP A 229 5.41 3.52 -1.89
C ASP A 229 6.85 3.49 -2.44
N ALA A 230 7.60 4.52 -1.98
CA ALA A 230 8.95 4.77 -2.47
C ALA A 230 9.93 3.73 -1.94
N HIS A 231 10.75 3.17 -2.83
CA HIS A 231 11.83 2.25 -2.52
C HIS A 231 13.22 2.86 -2.74
N ALA A 232 13.26 4.14 -3.13
CA ALA A 232 14.47 4.94 -3.27
C ALA A 232 14.16 6.40 -2.93
N PRO A 233 15.10 7.16 -2.32
CA PRO A 233 14.84 8.53 -1.90
C PRO A 233 14.33 9.45 -3.01
N GLU A 234 14.79 9.25 -4.24
CA GLU A 234 14.40 10.03 -5.40
C GLU A 234 12.97 9.78 -5.90
N THR A 235 12.32 8.70 -5.45
CA THR A 235 10.94 8.37 -5.85
C THR A 235 9.88 8.83 -4.83
N MET A 236 10.30 9.50 -3.75
CA MET A 236 9.37 10.11 -2.81
C MET A 236 8.51 11.18 -3.50
N LEU A 237 7.23 11.26 -3.15
CA LEU A 237 6.25 12.15 -3.74
C LEU A 237 6.08 11.98 -5.28
N TYR A 238 6.56 10.89 -5.85
CA TYR A 238 6.43 10.66 -7.28
C TYR A 238 4.95 10.68 -7.69
N HIS A 239 4.62 11.46 -8.72
CA HIS A 239 3.26 11.58 -9.27
C HIS A 239 2.18 12.14 -8.30
N PHE A 240 2.55 12.79 -7.20
CA PHE A 240 1.58 13.29 -6.20
C PHE A 240 0.69 14.41 -6.74
N ASP A 241 1.21 15.37 -7.51
CA ASP A 241 0.40 16.46 -8.08
C ASP A 241 -0.72 15.92 -8.97
N GLN A 242 -0.41 14.92 -9.82
CA GLN A 242 -1.38 14.27 -10.70
C GLN A 242 -2.40 13.45 -9.89
N SER A 243 -1.95 12.80 -8.81
CA SER A 243 -2.82 12.03 -7.93
C SER A 243 -3.77 12.91 -7.12
N VAL A 244 -3.33 14.10 -6.71
CA VAL A 244 -4.20 15.13 -6.11
C VAL A 244 -5.29 15.58 -7.09
N GLU A 245 -4.93 15.87 -8.33
CA GLU A 245 -5.91 16.25 -9.37
C GLU A 245 -6.86 15.10 -9.72
N LEU A 246 -6.36 13.87 -9.74
CA LEU A 246 -7.20 12.67 -9.89
C LEU A 246 -8.21 12.56 -8.73
N ALA A 247 -7.75 12.68 -7.49
CA ALA A 247 -8.61 12.62 -6.31
C ALA A 247 -9.71 13.69 -6.38
N LYS A 248 -9.37 14.93 -6.75
CA LYS A 248 -10.36 16.02 -6.98
C LYS A 248 -11.37 15.67 -8.07
N THR A 249 -10.91 15.07 -9.17
CA THR A 249 -11.77 14.62 -10.28
C THR A 249 -12.72 13.50 -9.83
N CYS A 250 -12.28 12.64 -8.90
CA CYS A 250 -13.10 11.60 -8.29
C CYS A 250 -14.08 12.13 -7.23
N GLY A 251 -13.99 13.42 -6.85
CA GLY A 251 -14.93 14.09 -5.95
C GLY A 251 -14.35 14.47 -4.60
N PHE A 252 -13.18 14.00 -4.24
CA PHE A 252 -12.53 14.34 -2.97
C PHE A 252 -12.17 15.83 -2.91
N ARG A 253 -12.24 16.41 -1.73
CA ARG A 253 -11.80 17.77 -1.42
C ARG A 253 -10.69 17.79 -0.40
N THR A 254 -10.51 16.68 0.29
CA THR A 254 -9.57 16.49 1.39
C THR A 254 -8.92 15.13 1.27
N ALA A 255 -7.73 15.02 1.84
CA ALA A 255 -7.08 13.75 2.15
C ALA A 255 -6.64 13.76 3.62
N TRP A 256 -6.28 12.63 4.15
CA TRP A 256 -5.85 12.49 5.53
C TRP A 256 -4.33 12.45 5.62
N VAL A 257 -3.81 12.92 6.74
CA VAL A 257 -2.40 12.86 7.11
C VAL A 257 -2.28 12.43 8.56
N LEU A 258 -1.17 11.78 8.92
CA LEU A 258 -0.87 11.44 10.30
C LEU A 258 -0.08 12.60 10.95
N THR A 259 -0.50 12.98 12.16
CA THR A 259 0.19 13.95 13.02
C THR A 259 0.43 13.34 14.39
N GLU A 260 1.20 13.99 15.26
CA GLU A 260 1.37 13.54 16.66
C GLU A 260 0.05 13.45 17.45
N GLU A 261 -0.99 14.13 16.98
CA GLU A 261 -2.34 14.10 17.57
C GLU A 261 -3.28 13.06 16.89
N GLY A 262 -2.74 12.23 16.00
CA GLY A 262 -3.47 11.23 15.23
C GLY A 262 -3.76 11.65 13.79
N PHE A 263 -4.57 10.86 13.10
CA PHE A 263 -4.97 11.13 11.72
C PHE A 263 -5.87 12.36 11.64
N ARG A 264 -5.57 13.26 10.71
CA ARG A 264 -6.30 14.51 10.49
C ARG A 264 -6.59 14.75 9.01
N GLU A 265 -7.71 15.39 8.76
CA GLU A 265 -8.13 15.82 7.44
C GLU A 265 -7.35 17.08 7.01
N CYS A 266 -6.92 17.09 5.75
CA CYS A 266 -6.18 18.19 5.14
C CYS A 266 -6.75 18.49 3.74
N PRO A 267 -6.94 19.76 3.34
CA PRO A 267 -7.37 20.11 1.98
C PRO A 267 -6.40 19.60 0.90
N LEU A 268 -6.97 19.11 -0.23
CA LEU A 268 -6.22 18.74 -1.42
C LEU A 268 -5.79 19.95 -2.25
#